data_372139c882b8e0a8ff4248a355acc93e
#
_entry.id   372139c882b8e0a8ff4248a355acc93e
#
_cell.length_a   1.000
_cell.length_b   1.000
_cell.length_c   1.000
_cell.angle_alpha   90.00
_cell.angle_beta   90.00
_cell.angle_gamma   90.00
#
_symmetry.space_group_name_H-M   'P 1'
#
loop_
_entity.id
_entity.type
_entity.pdbx_description
1 polymer ?
#
loop_
_entity_poly.entity_id
_entity_poly.type
_entity_poly.pdbx_seq_one_letter_code
_entity_poly.pdbx_strand_id
1 'polypeptide(L)'
;FYLSVPGKDTTLEFCQNVFQRSFLNFSPYEYVHMGGDEVEKANWKKCPLCQKRIRTEKLGSVEELQAWFVRDMEKFFLANGKKLIGWDEVVSDGLSSDAAITWWRSWAKDALPTATAQKQKVIACPNEYFYFDYAQDQNSVKKILAYDPCADERLSPEQKKYIWGVQANLWAEWIPTMKRIEYLIVPRMIALSEIAWAEPTAKPGLEEFYRQLVPQFKRMDVMRVNYRVPDLQGFYKVNAFIDETTVELTCPLPGTEIRYTTDGSMPTKESALYNGALEVGKTTDFAFRTFRPDGSPSDAVRTKYVKAPYAEAVTAPAALQPGLKAVWHDFRGNLCADIDAAPVKGEYVVESVSIPEEVKGNIGLVLTG
;
A
#
# COMPACT_ATOMS: atom_id res chain seq x y z
N PHE A 1 4.38 13.92 -18.12
CA PHE A 1 5.73 13.84 -18.75
C PHE A 1 5.88 12.62 -19.70
N TYR A 2 4.90 11.73 -19.80
CA TYR A 2 4.94 10.52 -20.62
C TYR A 2 5.28 10.72 -22.12
N LEU A 3 5.06 11.92 -22.64
CA LEU A 3 5.26 12.23 -24.06
C LEU A 3 6.37 13.26 -24.33
N SER A 4 7.09 13.71 -23.31
CA SER A 4 8.14 14.72 -23.51
C SER A 4 9.42 14.10 -24.04
N VAL A 5 10.07 14.84 -24.94
CA VAL A 5 11.35 14.47 -25.55
C VAL A 5 12.45 15.30 -24.88
N PRO A 6 13.12 14.81 -23.82
CA PRO A 6 14.14 15.58 -23.10
C PRO A 6 15.37 15.93 -23.95
N GLY A 7 15.47 15.32 -25.13
CA GLY A 7 16.45 15.70 -26.12
C GLY A 7 16.19 17.03 -26.85
N LYS A 8 15.01 17.64 -26.71
CA LYS A 8 14.66 18.94 -27.30
C LYS A 8 14.77 20.06 -26.27
N ASP A 9 15.42 21.17 -26.61
CA ASP A 9 15.47 22.36 -25.76
C ASP A 9 14.08 22.96 -25.52
N THR A 10 13.20 22.91 -26.53
CA THR A 10 11.82 23.36 -26.43
C THR A 10 10.98 22.57 -25.40
N THR A 11 11.38 21.35 -25.04
CA THR A 11 10.74 20.61 -23.94
C THR A 11 11.05 21.24 -22.59
N LEU A 12 12.33 21.59 -22.37
CA LEU A 12 12.76 22.31 -21.16
C LEU A 12 12.09 23.68 -21.07
N GLU A 13 12.16 24.47 -22.15
CA GLU A 13 11.51 25.78 -22.21
C GLU A 13 10.02 25.72 -21.93
N PHE A 14 9.33 24.72 -22.48
CA PHE A 14 7.91 24.49 -22.20
C PHE A 14 7.66 24.22 -20.72
N CYS A 15 8.41 23.29 -20.11
CA CYS A 15 8.28 22.99 -18.70
C CYS A 15 8.58 24.20 -17.81
N GLN A 16 9.66 24.92 -18.08
CA GLN A 16 10.03 26.14 -17.37
C GLN A 16 8.93 27.20 -17.46
N ASN A 17 8.38 27.42 -18.66
CA ASN A 17 7.27 28.36 -18.88
C ASN A 17 5.98 27.96 -18.12
N VAL A 18 5.66 26.67 -18.08
CA VAL A 18 4.51 26.17 -17.31
C VAL A 18 4.74 26.43 -15.82
N PHE A 19 5.90 26.06 -15.27
CA PHE A 19 6.20 26.30 -13.86
C PHE A 19 6.24 27.80 -13.53
N GLN A 20 6.85 28.61 -14.38
CA GLN A 20 6.90 30.07 -14.18
C GLN A 20 5.51 30.67 -14.08
N ARG A 21 4.61 30.32 -15.00
CA ARG A 21 3.27 30.91 -15.08
C ARG A 21 2.30 30.36 -14.03
N SER A 22 2.39 29.08 -13.73
CA SER A 22 1.40 28.40 -12.91
C SER A 22 1.76 28.34 -11.42
N PHE A 23 3.06 28.33 -11.09
CA PHE A 23 3.50 28.09 -9.72
C PHE A 23 4.43 29.18 -9.17
N LEU A 24 5.50 29.56 -9.89
CA LEU A 24 6.53 30.43 -9.32
C LEU A 24 6.02 31.83 -9.03
N ASN A 25 5.14 32.36 -9.86
CA ASN A 25 4.58 33.70 -9.69
C ASN A 25 3.51 33.80 -8.58
N PHE A 26 2.88 32.68 -8.21
CA PHE A 26 1.71 32.69 -7.30
C PHE A 26 1.95 31.92 -6.00
N SER A 27 2.89 30.99 -5.97
CA SER A 27 3.15 30.15 -4.79
C SER A 27 4.06 30.88 -3.79
N PRO A 28 3.60 31.10 -2.55
CA PRO A 28 4.45 31.63 -1.49
C PRO A 28 5.40 30.57 -0.92
N TYR A 29 5.23 29.31 -1.30
CA TYR A 29 5.99 28.19 -0.72
C TYR A 29 7.38 28.06 -1.33
N GLU A 30 8.31 27.55 -0.51
CA GLU A 30 9.72 27.35 -0.89
C GLU A 30 9.88 26.18 -1.89
N TYR A 31 9.05 25.15 -1.80
CA TYR A 31 9.17 23.94 -2.60
C TYR A 31 8.17 23.89 -3.75
N VAL A 32 8.61 23.33 -4.88
CA VAL A 32 7.79 23.04 -6.06
C VAL A 32 7.95 21.58 -6.43
N HIS A 33 6.84 20.84 -6.42
CA HIS A 33 6.83 19.41 -6.77
C HIS A 33 6.79 19.26 -8.30
N MET A 34 7.85 18.68 -8.86
CA MET A 34 7.95 18.48 -10.31
C MET A 34 7.48 17.11 -10.80
N GLY A 35 7.12 16.19 -9.92
CA GLY A 35 6.83 14.81 -10.29
C GLY A 35 8.10 13.99 -10.50
N GLY A 36 8.25 13.39 -11.67
CA GLY A 36 9.44 12.63 -12.06
C GLY A 36 9.27 11.11 -11.98
N ASP A 37 8.07 10.66 -11.59
CA ASP A 37 7.66 9.27 -11.44
C ASP A 37 7.37 8.58 -12.78
N GLU A 38 7.50 7.26 -12.79
CA GLU A 38 7.01 6.32 -13.81
C GLU A 38 7.36 6.70 -15.28
N VAL A 39 8.53 7.29 -15.50
CA VAL A 39 8.94 7.74 -16.82
C VAL A 39 9.25 6.55 -17.74
N GLU A 40 8.40 6.35 -18.77
CA GLU A 40 8.63 5.33 -19.80
C GLU A 40 9.76 5.75 -20.76
N LYS A 41 10.89 5.04 -20.69
CA LYS A 41 12.14 5.41 -21.38
C LYS A 41 12.37 4.64 -22.70
N ALA A 42 11.50 3.66 -23.04
CA ALA A 42 11.69 2.84 -24.23
C ALA A 42 11.75 3.68 -25.50
N ASN A 43 10.93 4.73 -25.59
CA ASN A 43 10.94 5.65 -26.72
C ASN A 43 12.20 6.53 -26.76
N TRP A 44 12.77 6.89 -25.61
CA TRP A 44 14.00 7.69 -25.57
C TRP A 44 15.21 6.93 -26.11
N LYS A 45 15.25 5.62 -25.91
CA LYS A 45 16.29 4.74 -26.47
C LYS A 45 16.35 4.78 -27.99
N LYS A 46 15.19 5.00 -28.64
CA LYS A 46 15.05 5.04 -30.11
C LYS A 46 15.01 6.48 -30.67
N CYS A 47 14.83 7.48 -29.85
CA CYS A 47 14.67 8.87 -30.29
C CYS A 47 16.02 9.48 -30.67
N PRO A 48 16.21 9.92 -31.95
CA PRO A 48 17.48 10.50 -32.40
C PRO A 48 17.90 11.74 -31.60
N LEU A 49 16.95 12.56 -31.16
CA LEU A 49 17.23 13.78 -30.40
C LEU A 49 17.65 13.45 -28.95
N CYS A 50 17.01 12.46 -28.32
CA CYS A 50 17.43 11.98 -27.01
C CYS A 50 18.83 11.37 -27.07
N GLN A 51 19.11 10.56 -28.09
CA GLN A 51 20.43 9.98 -28.30
C GLN A 51 21.50 11.04 -28.64
N LYS A 52 21.14 12.10 -29.37
CA LYS A 52 22.04 13.24 -29.59
C LYS A 52 22.34 13.94 -28.26
N ARG A 53 21.35 14.24 -27.42
CA ARG A 53 21.51 14.84 -26.11
C ARG A 53 22.44 14.01 -25.22
N ILE A 54 22.18 12.71 -25.12
CA ILE A 54 23.02 11.77 -24.35
C ILE A 54 24.49 11.92 -24.76
N ARG A 55 24.80 11.94 -26.05
CA ARG A 55 26.18 12.11 -26.53
C ARG A 55 26.75 13.49 -26.23
N THR A 56 25.97 14.57 -26.44
CA THR A 56 26.40 15.95 -26.22
C THR A 56 26.71 16.22 -24.76
N GLU A 57 25.87 15.75 -23.86
CA GLU A 57 26.01 15.91 -22.41
C GLU A 57 26.91 14.82 -21.77
N LYS A 58 27.46 13.91 -22.58
CA LYS A 58 28.31 12.78 -22.15
C LYS A 58 27.64 11.87 -21.11
N LEU A 59 26.36 11.61 -21.29
CA LEU A 59 25.57 10.73 -20.44
C LEU A 59 25.74 9.27 -20.87
N GLY A 60 25.69 8.33 -19.93
CA GLY A 60 25.86 6.91 -20.21
C GLY A 60 24.58 6.16 -20.60
N SER A 61 23.39 6.73 -20.26
CA SER A 61 22.13 6.03 -20.41
C SER A 61 20.91 6.96 -20.53
N VAL A 62 19.74 6.41 -20.78
CA VAL A 62 18.46 7.16 -20.74
C VAL A 62 18.05 7.46 -19.29
N GLU A 63 18.48 6.69 -18.32
CA GLU A 63 18.34 6.97 -16.89
C GLU A 63 19.10 8.25 -16.52
N GLU A 64 20.34 8.37 -16.98
CA GLU A 64 21.12 9.60 -16.80
C GLU A 64 20.55 10.78 -17.57
N LEU A 65 19.85 10.56 -18.70
CA LEU A 65 19.13 11.60 -19.39
C LEU A 65 17.96 12.15 -18.56
N GLN A 66 17.25 11.29 -17.82
CA GLN A 66 16.24 11.73 -16.85
C GLN A 66 16.90 12.56 -15.73
N ALA A 67 17.96 12.04 -15.14
CA ALA A 67 18.70 12.74 -14.09
C ALA A 67 19.23 14.12 -14.56
N TRP A 68 19.74 14.20 -15.78
CA TRP A 68 20.16 15.47 -16.40
C TRP A 68 18.99 16.46 -16.51
N PHE A 69 17.83 15.99 -17.00
CA PHE A 69 16.63 16.82 -17.11
C PHE A 69 16.16 17.35 -15.75
N VAL A 70 16.14 16.48 -14.73
CA VAL A 70 15.76 16.85 -13.36
C VAL A 70 16.73 17.92 -12.81
N ARG A 71 18.04 17.74 -12.98
CA ARG A 71 19.05 18.72 -12.53
C ARG A 71 18.93 20.07 -13.26
N ASP A 72 18.55 20.07 -14.52
CA ASP A 72 18.35 21.32 -15.26
C ASP A 72 17.11 22.07 -14.75
N MET A 73 16.03 21.34 -14.47
CA MET A 73 14.85 21.92 -13.84
C MET A 73 15.13 22.39 -12.41
N GLU A 74 15.95 21.68 -11.64
CA GLU A 74 16.37 22.12 -10.31
C GLU A 74 17.12 23.47 -10.39
N LYS A 75 18.08 23.62 -11.32
CA LYS A 75 18.77 24.90 -11.54
C LYS A 75 17.79 26.04 -11.84
N PHE A 76 16.78 25.75 -12.66
CA PHE A 76 15.73 26.72 -12.97
C PHE A 76 14.94 27.12 -11.72
N PHE A 77 14.55 26.16 -10.87
CA PHE A 77 13.85 26.47 -9.61
C PHE A 77 14.71 27.29 -8.66
N LEU A 78 15.96 26.89 -8.45
CA LEU A 78 16.90 27.62 -7.59
C LEU A 78 17.14 29.06 -8.07
N ALA A 79 17.26 29.26 -9.37
CA ALA A 79 17.39 30.60 -9.96
C ALA A 79 16.14 31.48 -9.71
N ASN A 80 14.99 30.88 -9.44
CA ASN A 80 13.76 31.58 -9.10
C ASN A 80 13.45 31.55 -7.58
N GLY A 81 14.44 31.24 -6.73
CA GLY A 81 14.29 31.21 -5.28
C GLY A 81 13.41 30.09 -4.76
N LYS A 82 13.27 28.99 -5.51
CA LYS A 82 12.48 27.82 -5.16
C LYS A 82 13.38 26.57 -5.08
N LYS A 83 12.92 25.57 -4.35
CA LYS A 83 13.56 24.26 -4.22
C LYS A 83 12.71 23.19 -4.89
N LEU A 84 13.38 22.20 -5.47
CA LEU A 84 12.72 21.06 -6.08
C LEU A 84 12.24 20.09 -5.01
N ILE A 85 11.03 19.54 -5.21
CA ILE A 85 10.62 18.30 -4.60
C ILE A 85 10.19 17.33 -5.71
N GLY A 86 10.52 16.04 -5.61
CA GLY A 86 10.15 15.04 -6.61
C GLY A 86 9.86 13.69 -6.00
N TRP A 87 9.24 12.81 -6.78
CA TRP A 87 9.11 11.40 -6.40
C TRP A 87 10.49 10.74 -6.36
N ASP A 88 10.63 9.66 -5.64
CA ASP A 88 11.95 9.03 -5.39
C ASP A 88 12.68 8.53 -6.64
N GLU A 89 12.03 8.49 -7.81
CA GLU A 89 12.68 8.25 -9.10
C GLU A 89 13.66 9.34 -9.52
N VAL A 90 13.56 10.54 -8.95
CA VAL A 90 14.49 11.62 -9.25
C VAL A 90 15.81 11.51 -8.49
N VAL A 91 15.89 10.62 -7.49
CA VAL A 91 17.12 10.41 -6.71
C VAL A 91 18.24 9.97 -7.64
N SER A 92 19.26 10.81 -7.76
CA SER A 92 20.39 10.58 -8.66
C SER A 92 21.61 11.40 -8.21
N ASP A 93 22.77 11.04 -8.73
CA ASP A 93 23.98 11.80 -8.50
C ASP A 93 23.87 13.22 -9.08
N GLY A 94 24.30 14.20 -8.31
CA GLY A 94 24.32 15.60 -8.70
C GLY A 94 23.02 16.37 -8.50
N LEU A 95 21.98 15.76 -7.92
CA LEU A 95 20.86 16.50 -7.35
C LEU A 95 21.30 17.12 -6.02
N SER A 96 20.93 18.38 -5.77
CA SER A 96 21.44 19.09 -4.59
C SER A 96 20.84 18.60 -3.28
N SER A 97 21.49 18.93 -2.15
CA SER A 97 20.92 18.71 -0.82
C SER A 97 19.73 19.62 -0.48
N ASP A 98 19.48 20.65 -1.31
CA ASP A 98 18.30 21.50 -1.20
C ASP A 98 17.02 20.84 -1.72
N ALA A 99 17.15 19.85 -2.60
CA ALA A 99 16.01 19.08 -3.07
C ALA A 99 15.40 18.27 -1.96
N ALA A 100 14.09 18.02 -2.05
CA ALA A 100 13.36 17.10 -1.18
C ALA A 100 12.79 15.94 -2.00
N ILE A 101 12.64 14.79 -1.38
CA ILE A 101 12.20 13.55 -2.02
C ILE A 101 10.92 13.06 -1.37
N THR A 102 9.91 12.76 -2.18
CA THR A 102 8.71 12.05 -1.75
C THR A 102 8.90 10.56 -2.05
N TRP A 103 9.22 9.77 -1.04
CA TRP A 103 9.52 8.35 -1.19
C TRP A 103 8.26 7.50 -1.10
N TRP A 104 7.86 6.91 -2.24
CA TRP A 104 6.62 6.13 -2.35
C TRP A 104 6.85 4.65 -2.67
N ARG A 105 7.95 4.32 -3.34
CA ARG A 105 8.26 2.96 -3.79
C ARG A 105 8.94 2.14 -2.69
N SER A 106 8.16 1.43 -1.88
CA SER A 106 8.71 0.55 -0.82
C SER A 106 9.65 -0.55 -1.37
N TRP A 107 9.47 -0.94 -2.63
CA TRP A 107 10.35 -1.91 -3.31
C TRP A 107 11.67 -1.31 -3.81
N ALA A 108 11.76 0.00 -3.99
CA ALA A 108 13.01 0.68 -4.34
C ALA A 108 13.86 0.92 -3.07
N LYS A 109 14.39 -0.18 -2.53
CA LYS A 109 15.01 -0.23 -1.19
C LYS A 109 16.15 0.78 -1.01
N ASP A 110 16.86 1.15 -2.08
CA ASP A 110 18.02 2.04 -1.99
C ASP A 110 17.67 3.52 -2.10
N ALA A 111 16.46 3.88 -2.50
CA ALA A 111 16.06 5.27 -2.70
C ALA A 111 16.16 6.10 -1.41
N LEU A 112 15.61 5.59 -0.30
CA LEU A 112 15.63 6.27 1.00
C LEU A 112 17.05 6.40 1.56
N PRO A 113 17.90 5.34 1.64
CA PRO A 113 19.29 5.47 2.07
C PRO A 113 20.11 6.42 1.19
N THR A 114 19.94 6.39 -0.14
CA THR A 114 20.67 7.25 -1.07
C THR A 114 20.31 8.73 -0.87
N ALA A 115 19.01 9.06 -0.83
CA ALA A 115 18.55 10.44 -0.63
C ALA A 115 19.06 11.01 0.71
N THR A 116 18.94 10.24 1.80
CA THR A 116 19.41 10.71 3.12
C THR A 116 20.93 10.80 3.23
N ALA A 117 21.69 9.95 2.53
CA ALA A 117 23.15 10.05 2.42
C ALA A 117 23.56 11.33 1.67
N GLN A 118 22.79 11.77 0.68
CA GLN A 118 22.94 13.04 -0.04
C GLN A 118 22.40 14.25 0.76
N LYS A 119 21.98 14.04 2.01
CA LYS A 119 21.41 15.07 2.89
C LYS A 119 20.13 15.71 2.36
N GLN A 120 19.41 15.03 1.50
CA GLN A 120 18.11 15.46 1.00
C GLN A 120 17.03 15.15 2.02
N LYS A 121 16.09 16.07 2.20
CA LYS A 121 14.91 15.85 3.04
C LYS A 121 13.99 14.82 2.39
N VAL A 122 13.46 13.88 3.16
CA VAL A 122 12.58 12.83 2.65
C VAL A 122 11.22 12.88 3.35
N ILE A 123 10.17 12.93 2.55
CA ILE A 123 8.79 12.71 2.99
C ILE A 123 8.45 11.25 2.70
N ALA A 124 8.20 10.47 3.74
CA ALA A 124 7.88 9.06 3.59
C ALA A 124 6.39 8.86 3.29
N CYS A 125 6.09 8.29 2.13
CA CYS A 125 4.72 7.92 1.73
C CYS A 125 4.67 6.55 1.03
N PRO A 126 5.31 5.48 1.61
CA PRO A 126 5.34 4.19 0.96
C PRO A 126 3.93 3.69 0.66
N ASN A 127 3.72 3.27 -0.58
CA ASN A 127 2.40 2.96 -1.12
C ASN A 127 1.65 1.86 -0.33
N GLU A 128 2.37 0.89 0.19
CA GLU A 128 1.81 -0.21 0.98
C GLU A 128 1.25 0.22 2.35
N TYR A 129 1.52 1.46 2.79
CA TYR A 129 1.01 2.04 4.04
C TYR A 129 0.08 3.24 3.78
N PHE A 130 0.44 4.12 2.84
CA PHE A 130 -0.13 5.46 2.77
C PHE A 130 -0.85 5.80 1.47
N TYR A 131 -1.09 4.83 0.59
CA TYR A 131 -2.01 5.02 -0.53
C TYR A 131 -3.43 4.72 -0.07
N PHE A 132 -4.19 5.78 0.18
CA PHE A 132 -5.53 5.68 0.75
C PHE A 132 -6.63 5.44 -0.28
N ASP A 133 -6.30 5.44 -1.57
CA ASP A 133 -7.13 4.89 -2.64
C ASP A 133 -7.20 3.36 -2.60
N TYR A 134 -6.19 2.68 -2.00
CA TYR A 134 -6.23 1.24 -1.79
C TYR A 134 -7.30 0.84 -0.77
N ALA A 135 -7.77 -0.39 -0.89
CA ALA A 135 -8.71 -0.97 0.07
C ALA A 135 -8.15 -0.92 1.51
N GLN A 136 -9.05 -0.71 2.47
CA GLN A 136 -8.62 -0.49 3.86
C GLN A 136 -8.11 -1.73 4.59
N ASP A 137 -8.34 -2.94 4.06
CA ASP A 137 -7.71 -4.17 4.50
C ASP A 137 -6.24 -4.26 4.07
N GLN A 138 -5.88 -3.69 2.92
CA GLN A 138 -4.50 -3.60 2.44
C GLN A 138 -3.69 -2.56 3.23
N ASN A 139 -4.22 -1.33 3.32
CA ASN A 139 -3.63 -0.21 4.06
C ASN A 139 -4.46 0.10 5.31
N SER A 140 -4.47 -0.85 6.25
CA SER A 140 -5.31 -0.78 7.44
C SER A 140 -4.79 0.21 8.49
N VAL A 141 -5.67 0.68 9.36
CA VAL A 141 -5.31 1.50 10.54
C VAL A 141 -4.23 0.81 11.38
N LYS A 142 -4.35 -0.51 11.60
CA LYS A 142 -3.34 -1.30 12.33
C LYS A 142 -1.96 -1.21 11.68
N LYS A 143 -1.90 -1.32 10.36
CA LYS A 143 -0.66 -1.26 9.59
C LYS A 143 -0.04 0.13 9.63
N ILE A 144 -0.87 1.18 9.53
CA ILE A 144 -0.43 2.57 9.63
C ILE A 144 0.16 2.86 11.01
N LEU A 145 -0.53 2.50 12.09
CA LEU A 145 -0.05 2.72 13.46
C LEU A 145 1.26 1.98 13.76
N ALA A 146 1.48 0.83 13.14
CA ALA A 146 2.72 0.08 13.30
C ALA A 146 3.90 0.69 12.52
N TYR A 147 3.66 1.61 11.59
CA TYR A 147 4.71 2.20 10.78
C TYR A 147 5.60 3.15 11.59
N ASP A 148 6.90 3.05 11.39
CA ASP A 148 7.90 3.99 11.89
C ASP A 148 8.76 4.45 10.70
N PRO A 149 8.72 5.72 10.31
CA PRO A 149 9.50 6.24 9.19
C PRO A 149 11.02 6.13 9.40
N CYS A 150 11.46 5.99 10.65
CA CYS A 150 12.86 5.89 11.04
C CYS A 150 13.33 4.45 11.32
N ALA A 151 12.49 3.44 11.06
CA ALA A 151 12.80 2.03 11.39
C ALA A 151 13.87 1.38 10.50
N ASP A 152 14.19 1.96 9.34
CA ASP A 152 15.20 1.37 8.45
C ASP A 152 16.57 1.34 9.14
N GLU A 153 17.04 0.11 9.47
CA GLU A 153 18.30 -0.12 10.19
C GLU A 153 19.55 0.25 9.36
N ARG A 154 19.41 0.40 8.04
CA ARG A 154 20.50 0.83 7.17
C ARG A 154 20.80 2.33 7.32
N LEU A 155 19.89 3.09 7.91
CA LEU A 155 20.08 4.52 8.13
C LEU A 155 20.85 4.77 9.41
N SER A 156 21.95 5.51 9.31
CA SER A 156 22.65 6.04 10.48
C SER A 156 21.77 7.05 11.25
N PRO A 157 22.03 7.32 12.53
CA PRO A 157 21.31 8.33 13.30
C PRO A 157 21.34 9.72 12.64
N GLU A 158 22.40 10.04 11.92
CA GLU A 158 22.51 11.30 11.17
C GLU A 158 21.58 11.33 9.96
N GLN A 159 21.49 10.23 9.19
CA GLN A 159 20.60 10.11 8.05
C GLN A 159 19.12 10.18 8.45
N LYS A 160 18.75 9.61 9.61
CA LYS A 160 17.37 9.67 10.13
C LYS A 160 16.87 11.10 10.36
N LYS A 161 17.75 12.07 10.60
CA LYS A 161 17.41 13.50 10.72
C LYS A 161 16.88 14.13 9.43
N TYR A 162 17.14 13.50 8.29
CA TYR A 162 16.65 13.95 6.98
C TYR A 162 15.26 13.38 6.66
N ILE A 163 14.71 12.49 7.46
CA ILE A 163 13.30 12.08 7.34
C ILE A 163 12.44 13.23 7.90
N TRP A 164 11.79 13.95 6.99
CA TRP A 164 11.10 15.19 7.31
C TRP A 164 9.69 14.96 7.83
N GLY A 165 9.08 13.86 7.45
CA GLY A 165 7.75 13.49 7.88
C GLY A 165 7.12 12.38 7.02
N VAL A 166 5.82 12.25 7.16
CA VAL A 166 4.98 11.27 6.45
C VAL A 166 3.90 11.97 5.65
N GLN A 167 3.46 11.32 4.56
CA GLN A 167 2.39 11.80 3.71
C GLN A 167 1.49 10.63 3.30
N ALA A 168 0.19 10.84 3.21
CA ALA A 168 -0.70 9.92 2.54
C ALA A 168 -1.11 10.48 1.18
N ASN A 169 -1.29 9.58 0.21
CA ASN A 169 -1.75 9.88 -1.14
C ASN A 169 -3.15 9.30 -1.35
N LEU A 170 -3.95 9.99 -2.10
CA LEU A 170 -5.29 9.55 -2.51
C LEU A 170 -5.46 9.86 -4.01
N TRP A 171 -5.26 8.83 -4.84
CA TRP A 171 -5.40 8.93 -6.28
C TRP A 171 -6.87 8.78 -6.68
N ALA A 172 -7.38 9.70 -7.47
CA ALA A 172 -8.81 9.89 -7.64
C ALA A 172 -9.43 9.21 -8.86
N GLU A 173 -8.68 8.40 -9.61
CA GLU A 173 -9.14 7.77 -10.87
C GLU A 173 -10.45 6.96 -10.67
N TRP A 174 -10.61 6.35 -9.50
CA TRP A 174 -11.74 5.49 -9.16
C TRP A 174 -12.60 6.03 -8.01
N ILE A 175 -12.48 7.34 -7.72
CA ILE A 175 -13.16 7.98 -6.59
C ILE A 175 -14.18 8.99 -7.10
N PRO A 176 -15.44 8.60 -7.29
CA PRO A 176 -16.44 9.43 -7.99
C PRO A 176 -17.05 10.53 -7.13
N THR A 177 -16.93 10.49 -5.79
CA THR A 177 -17.65 11.41 -4.90
C THR A 177 -16.83 11.82 -3.66
N MET A 178 -17.13 13.00 -3.10
CA MET A 178 -16.56 13.45 -1.82
C MET A 178 -16.87 12.49 -0.67
N LYS A 179 -18.06 11.91 -0.63
CA LYS A 179 -18.39 10.89 0.38
C LYS A 179 -17.46 9.66 0.30
N ARG A 180 -17.05 9.29 -0.91
CA ARG A 180 -16.07 8.19 -1.07
C ARG A 180 -14.68 8.60 -0.60
N ILE A 181 -14.26 9.84 -0.82
CA ILE A 181 -13.02 10.40 -0.27
C ILE A 181 -13.04 10.31 1.26
N GLU A 182 -14.06 10.87 1.91
CA GLU A 182 -14.20 10.85 3.35
C GLU A 182 -14.12 9.43 3.92
N TYR A 183 -14.82 8.49 3.28
CA TYR A 183 -14.80 7.08 3.63
C TYR A 183 -13.41 6.44 3.53
N LEU A 184 -12.64 6.79 2.52
CA LEU A 184 -11.31 6.24 2.30
C LEU A 184 -10.27 6.84 3.24
N ILE A 185 -10.36 8.13 3.56
CA ILE A 185 -9.35 8.80 4.40
C ILE A 185 -9.60 8.65 5.90
N VAL A 186 -10.86 8.54 6.35
CA VAL A 186 -11.17 8.46 7.79
C VAL A 186 -11.56 7.03 8.17
N PRO A 187 -10.90 6.42 9.17
CA PRO A 187 -10.00 6.99 10.18
C PRO A 187 -8.49 6.93 9.86
N ARG A 188 -8.08 6.48 8.68
CA ARG A 188 -6.66 6.32 8.33
C ARG A 188 -5.84 7.61 8.45
N MET A 189 -6.43 8.77 8.10
CA MET A 189 -5.77 10.06 8.26
C MET A 189 -5.50 10.40 9.74
N ILE A 190 -6.39 9.96 10.64
CA ILE A 190 -6.16 10.17 12.09
C ILE A 190 -5.00 9.29 12.56
N ALA A 191 -4.91 8.04 12.07
CA ALA A 191 -3.78 7.17 12.36
C ALA A 191 -2.46 7.73 11.79
N LEU A 192 -2.49 8.32 10.60
CA LEU A 192 -1.33 9.02 10.03
C LEU A 192 -0.91 10.20 10.92
N SER A 193 -1.87 10.99 11.41
CA SER A 193 -1.57 12.11 12.31
C SER A 193 -0.92 11.62 13.61
N GLU A 194 -1.39 10.48 14.14
CA GLU A 194 -0.80 9.88 15.34
C GLU A 194 0.68 9.55 15.14
N ILE A 195 1.03 8.86 14.07
CA ILE A 195 2.45 8.53 13.82
C ILE A 195 3.30 9.74 13.40
N ALA A 196 2.69 10.80 12.90
CA ALA A 196 3.41 12.02 12.54
C ALA A 196 3.77 12.90 13.75
N TRP A 197 3.00 12.85 14.83
CA TRP A 197 3.14 13.72 15.99
C TRP A 197 3.61 13.00 17.25
N ALA A 198 3.32 11.70 17.40
CA ALA A 198 3.72 10.94 18.57
C ALA A 198 5.17 10.46 18.46
N GLU A 199 5.86 10.47 19.59
CA GLU A 199 7.13 9.75 19.70
C GLU A 199 6.92 8.25 19.44
N PRO A 200 7.83 7.55 18.74
CA PRO A 200 7.65 6.13 18.37
C PRO A 200 7.29 5.22 19.55
N THR A 201 7.83 5.51 20.73
CA THR A 201 7.58 4.73 21.97
C THR A 201 6.28 5.11 22.68
N ALA A 202 5.63 6.22 22.28
CA ALA A 202 4.40 6.73 22.88
C ALA A 202 3.16 6.50 22.02
N LYS A 203 3.31 5.84 20.87
CA LYS A 203 2.18 5.52 19.97
C LYS A 203 1.18 4.60 20.66
N PRO A 204 -0.14 4.88 20.56
CA PRO A 204 -1.16 4.02 21.14
C PRO A 204 -1.21 2.67 20.42
N GLY A 205 -1.53 1.60 21.14
CA GLY A 205 -1.94 0.34 20.52
C GLY A 205 -3.29 0.50 19.79
N LEU A 206 -3.63 -0.47 18.96
CA LEU A 206 -4.85 -0.39 18.12
C LEU A 206 -6.14 -0.21 18.95
N GLU A 207 -6.28 -0.92 20.05
CA GLU A 207 -7.46 -0.82 20.93
C GLU A 207 -7.57 0.57 21.56
N GLU A 208 -6.48 1.08 22.11
CA GLU A 208 -6.43 2.41 22.69
C GLU A 208 -6.70 3.49 21.64
N PHE A 209 -6.15 3.35 20.43
CA PHE A 209 -6.43 4.25 19.32
C PHE A 209 -7.93 4.30 19.02
N TYR A 210 -8.60 3.14 18.88
CA TYR A 210 -10.05 3.13 18.65
C TYR A 210 -10.84 3.69 19.81
N ARG A 211 -10.42 3.49 21.05
CA ARG A 211 -11.03 4.11 22.22
C ARG A 211 -10.97 5.65 22.16
N GLN A 212 -9.83 6.18 21.72
CA GLN A 212 -9.64 7.63 21.55
C GLN A 212 -10.42 8.19 20.35
N LEU A 213 -10.76 7.36 19.35
CA LEU A 213 -11.57 7.78 18.21
C LEU A 213 -13.05 8.00 18.54
N VAL A 214 -13.59 7.37 19.59
CA VAL A 214 -15.02 7.47 19.92
C VAL A 214 -15.52 8.92 19.98
N PRO A 215 -14.89 9.84 20.73
CA PRO A 215 -15.32 11.24 20.74
C PRO A 215 -15.09 11.94 19.38
N GLN A 216 -14.11 11.52 18.60
CA GLN A 216 -13.88 12.08 17.25
C GLN A 216 -15.00 11.66 16.28
N PHE A 217 -15.42 10.41 16.31
CA PHE A 217 -16.55 9.95 15.50
C PHE A 217 -17.84 10.71 15.84
N LYS A 218 -18.12 11.01 17.12
CA LYS A 218 -19.24 11.86 17.50
C LYS A 218 -19.17 13.27 16.90
N ARG A 219 -17.97 13.86 16.85
CA ARG A 219 -17.76 15.16 16.18
C ARG A 219 -17.99 15.06 14.68
N MET A 220 -17.52 13.97 14.05
CA MET A 220 -17.70 13.71 12.63
C MET A 220 -19.18 13.47 12.28
N ASP A 221 -19.95 12.81 13.15
CA ASP A 221 -21.40 12.68 12.96
C ASP A 221 -22.08 14.05 12.91
N VAL A 222 -21.72 14.96 13.82
CA VAL A 222 -22.23 16.35 13.82
C VAL A 222 -21.84 17.08 12.53
N MET A 223 -20.60 16.87 12.04
CA MET A 223 -20.08 17.45 10.80
C MET A 223 -20.58 16.72 9.55
N ARG A 224 -21.30 15.61 9.68
CA ARG A 224 -21.81 14.76 8.59
C ARG A 224 -20.70 14.19 7.70
N VAL A 225 -19.53 13.91 8.26
CA VAL A 225 -18.41 13.25 7.57
C VAL A 225 -18.73 11.78 7.37
N ASN A 226 -18.58 11.29 6.16
CA ASN A 226 -18.83 9.89 5.82
C ASN A 226 -17.62 8.98 6.17
N TYR A 227 -17.23 8.94 7.44
CA TYR A 227 -16.13 8.08 7.88
C TYR A 227 -16.45 6.59 7.77
N ARG A 228 -15.44 5.75 7.63
CA ARG A 228 -15.58 4.29 7.69
C ARG A 228 -15.68 3.83 9.14
N VAL A 229 -16.71 3.05 9.43
CA VAL A 229 -16.77 2.28 10.69
C VAL A 229 -15.72 1.18 10.62
N PRO A 230 -14.93 0.94 11.69
CA PRO A 230 -13.95 -0.12 11.73
C PRO A 230 -14.53 -1.49 11.40
N ASP A 231 -13.75 -2.32 10.71
CA ASP A 231 -14.21 -3.63 10.28
C ASP A 231 -14.48 -4.56 11.45
N LEU A 232 -15.48 -5.40 11.29
CA LEU A 232 -15.77 -6.48 12.21
C LEU A 232 -14.63 -7.49 12.22
N GLN A 233 -14.33 -8.06 13.37
CA GLN A 233 -13.30 -9.07 13.60
C GLN A 233 -13.92 -10.34 14.17
N GLY A 234 -13.17 -11.44 14.17
CA GLY A 234 -13.56 -12.72 14.77
C GLY A 234 -13.95 -13.80 13.79
N PHE A 235 -13.73 -13.62 12.48
CA PHE A 235 -14.06 -14.62 11.46
C PHE A 235 -13.06 -14.63 10.30
N TYR A 236 -13.05 -15.74 9.57
CA TYR A 236 -12.38 -15.85 8.28
C TYR A 236 -13.40 -15.75 7.13
N LYS A 237 -12.93 -15.48 5.92
CA LYS A 237 -13.79 -15.42 4.74
C LYS A 237 -14.56 -16.73 4.50
N VAL A 238 -13.91 -17.88 4.77
CA VAL A 238 -14.50 -19.22 4.75
C VAL A 238 -14.07 -19.94 6.00
N ASN A 239 -15.06 -20.55 6.71
CA ASN A 239 -14.87 -21.31 7.95
C ASN A 239 -15.47 -22.69 7.74
N ALA A 240 -14.68 -23.75 7.92
CA ALA A 240 -15.18 -25.13 7.84
C ALA A 240 -15.42 -25.67 9.24
N PHE A 241 -16.47 -26.47 9.40
CA PHE A 241 -16.80 -27.13 10.66
C PHE A 241 -17.49 -28.49 10.42
N ILE A 242 -17.48 -29.39 11.43
CA ILE A 242 -18.00 -30.73 11.33
C ILE A 242 -19.44 -30.80 11.83
N ASP A 243 -19.68 -30.58 13.10
CA ASP A 243 -20.99 -30.69 13.72
C ASP A 243 -21.67 -29.36 13.91
N GLU A 244 -21.15 -28.54 14.79
CA GLU A 244 -21.63 -27.22 15.13
C GLU A 244 -20.44 -26.26 15.36
N THR A 245 -20.64 -24.97 15.17
CA THR A 245 -19.69 -23.94 15.47
C THR A 245 -20.40 -22.63 15.85
N THR A 246 -19.65 -21.64 16.28
CA THR A 246 -20.20 -20.34 16.63
C THR A 246 -19.57 -19.24 15.77
N VAL A 247 -20.32 -18.18 15.50
CA VAL A 247 -19.84 -16.91 14.94
C VAL A 247 -19.80 -15.89 16.06
N GLU A 248 -18.61 -15.49 16.47
CA GLU A 248 -18.39 -14.40 17.40
C GLU A 248 -17.77 -13.22 16.70
N LEU A 249 -18.43 -12.07 16.78
CA LEU A 249 -17.97 -10.84 16.12
C LEU A 249 -17.66 -9.77 17.16
N THR A 250 -16.60 -9.05 16.91
CA THR A 250 -16.29 -7.83 17.65
C THR A 250 -16.20 -6.63 16.69
N CYS A 251 -16.76 -5.50 17.13
CA CYS A 251 -16.52 -4.22 16.48
C CYS A 251 -15.62 -3.39 17.39
N PRO A 252 -14.47 -2.91 16.91
CA PRO A 252 -13.58 -2.06 17.72
C PRO A 252 -14.23 -0.75 18.16
N LEU A 253 -15.30 -0.31 17.52
CA LEU A 253 -16.05 0.89 17.88
C LEU A 253 -17.21 0.56 18.82
N PRO A 254 -17.15 0.97 20.09
CA PRO A 254 -18.22 0.72 21.05
C PRO A 254 -19.57 1.35 20.65
N GLY A 255 -20.66 0.65 20.98
CA GLY A 255 -22.02 1.15 20.74
C GLY A 255 -22.48 1.09 19.28
N THR A 256 -21.73 0.39 18.43
CA THR A 256 -22.12 0.16 17.04
C THR A 256 -23.17 -0.94 16.97
N GLU A 257 -24.27 -0.71 16.25
CA GLU A 257 -25.28 -1.74 15.96
C GLU A 257 -24.81 -2.63 14.82
N ILE A 258 -24.84 -3.95 15.00
CA ILE A 258 -24.49 -4.93 13.97
C ILE A 258 -25.77 -5.67 13.54
N ARG A 259 -26.05 -5.67 12.24
CA ARG A 259 -27.14 -6.41 11.63
C ARG A 259 -26.60 -7.50 10.72
N TYR A 260 -27.36 -8.60 10.56
CA TYR A 260 -26.92 -9.72 9.74
C TYR A 260 -28.04 -10.39 8.97
N THR A 261 -27.65 -11.13 7.94
CA THR A 261 -28.45 -12.08 7.16
C THR A 261 -27.73 -13.42 7.09
N THR A 262 -28.49 -14.50 6.84
CA THR A 262 -27.96 -15.88 6.76
C THR A 262 -28.03 -16.47 5.35
N ASP A 263 -28.41 -15.66 4.38
CA ASP A 263 -28.55 -16.00 2.96
C ASP A 263 -27.60 -15.18 2.06
N GLY A 264 -26.69 -14.42 2.69
CA GLY A 264 -25.75 -13.54 1.99
C GLY A 264 -26.37 -12.27 1.40
N SER A 265 -27.66 -12.03 1.60
CA SER A 265 -28.29 -10.76 1.20
C SER A 265 -27.71 -9.57 1.99
N MET A 266 -27.87 -8.36 1.44
CA MET A 266 -27.34 -7.15 2.09
C MET A 266 -28.15 -6.81 3.34
N PRO A 267 -27.51 -6.77 4.54
CA PRO A 267 -28.22 -6.39 5.76
C PRO A 267 -28.73 -4.94 5.71
N THR A 268 -29.98 -4.76 6.14
CA THR A 268 -30.65 -3.46 6.34
C THR A 268 -30.92 -3.24 7.83
N LYS A 269 -31.50 -2.10 8.17
CA LYS A 269 -31.90 -1.81 9.56
C LYS A 269 -32.97 -2.75 10.10
N GLU A 270 -33.75 -3.38 9.24
CA GLU A 270 -34.79 -4.34 9.54
C GLU A 270 -34.26 -5.78 9.66
N SER A 271 -33.00 -6.03 9.24
CA SER A 271 -32.37 -7.34 9.36
C SER A 271 -32.15 -7.71 10.83
N ALA A 272 -31.89 -8.98 11.09
CA ALA A 272 -31.66 -9.50 12.45
C ALA A 272 -30.52 -8.73 13.16
N LEU A 273 -30.75 -8.41 14.43
CA LEU A 273 -29.76 -7.75 15.27
C LEU A 273 -28.79 -8.79 15.84
N TYR A 274 -27.50 -8.53 15.74
CA TYR A 274 -26.47 -9.35 16.37
C TYR A 274 -26.29 -8.93 17.84
N ASN A 275 -26.68 -9.82 18.75
CA ASN A 275 -26.61 -9.57 20.20
C ASN A 275 -25.60 -10.48 20.93
N GLY A 276 -24.73 -11.15 20.21
CA GLY A 276 -23.76 -12.10 20.76
C GLY A 276 -23.55 -13.30 19.83
N ALA A 277 -22.82 -14.29 20.30
CA ALA A 277 -22.48 -15.49 19.53
C ALA A 277 -23.69 -16.14 18.84
N LEU A 278 -23.54 -16.48 17.55
CA LEU A 278 -24.55 -17.17 16.77
C LEU A 278 -24.14 -18.63 16.58
N GLU A 279 -25.01 -19.55 16.93
CA GLU A 279 -24.80 -20.98 16.68
C GLU A 279 -25.04 -21.32 15.21
N VAL A 280 -24.12 -22.12 14.63
CA VAL A 280 -24.17 -22.53 13.23
C VAL A 280 -24.07 -24.05 13.12
N GLY A 281 -25.17 -24.72 12.81
CA GLY A 281 -25.27 -26.18 12.64
C GLY A 281 -25.37 -26.64 11.17
N LYS A 282 -25.42 -25.70 10.21
CA LYS A 282 -25.53 -25.99 8.77
C LYS A 282 -24.69 -24.99 7.95
N THR A 283 -24.38 -25.35 6.72
CA THR A 283 -23.75 -24.44 5.80
C THR A 283 -24.57 -23.16 5.66
N THR A 284 -23.92 -22.00 5.91
CA THR A 284 -24.58 -20.70 5.99
C THR A 284 -23.70 -19.62 5.35
N ASP A 285 -24.29 -18.78 4.52
CA ASP A 285 -23.65 -17.60 3.94
C ASP A 285 -24.09 -16.37 4.74
N PHE A 286 -23.21 -15.89 5.62
CA PHE A 286 -23.50 -14.71 6.41
C PHE A 286 -23.08 -13.42 5.67
N ALA A 287 -23.90 -12.40 5.80
CA ALA A 287 -23.49 -11.03 5.60
C ALA A 287 -23.73 -10.25 6.90
N PHE A 288 -22.75 -9.47 7.33
CA PHE A 288 -22.81 -8.60 8.50
C PHE A 288 -22.59 -7.15 8.09
N ARG A 289 -23.29 -6.23 8.75
CA ARG A 289 -23.17 -4.80 8.48
C ARG A 289 -23.34 -4.02 9.77
N THR A 290 -22.45 -3.06 9.99
CA THR A 290 -22.57 -2.12 11.12
C THR A 290 -23.38 -0.91 10.70
N PHE A 291 -24.08 -0.32 11.65
CA PHE A 291 -24.84 0.90 11.47
C PHE A 291 -24.40 1.93 12.51
N ARG A 292 -24.21 3.16 12.06
CA ARG A 292 -23.90 4.30 12.91
C ARG A 292 -25.13 4.74 13.69
N PRO A 293 -24.97 5.59 14.72
CA PRO A 293 -26.10 6.16 15.47
C PRO A 293 -27.10 6.94 14.59
N ASP A 294 -26.64 7.59 13.52
CA ASP A 294 -27.49 8.27 12.55
C ASP A 294 -28.21 7.30 11.57
N GLY A 295 -27.88 6.02 11.70
CA GLY A 295 -28.40 4.94 10.87
C GLY A 295 -27.71 4.76 9.52
N SER A 296 -26.64 5.47 9.23
CA SER A 296 -25.80 5.25 8.04
C SER A 296 -25.10 3.90 8.13
N PRO A 297 -25.14 3.08 7.07
CA PRO A 297 -24.51 1.77 7.09
C PRO A 297 -23.02 1.83 6.71
N SER A 298 -22.23 0.89 7.25
CA SER A 298 -20.89 0.56 6.75
C SER A 298 -20.95 -0.27 5.46
N ASP A 299 -19.78 -0.68 4.92
CA ASP A 299 -19.71 -1.79 3.98
C ASP A 299 -20.13 -3.10 4.69
N ALA A 300 -20.68 -4.05 3.93
CA ALA A 300 -21.00 -5.35 4.47
C ALA A 300 -19.79 -6.28 4.40
N VAL A 301 -19.52 -6.98 5.46
CA VAL A 301 -18.57 -8.10 5.50
C VAL A 301 -19.32 -9.41 5.25
N ARG A 302 -18.72 -10.30 4.47
CA ARG A 302 -19.31 -11.60 4.11
C ARG A 302 -18.40 -12.72 4.57
N THR A 303 -18.98 -13.75 5.13
CA THR A 303 -18.28 -14.96 5.53
C THR A 303 -19.14 -16.18 5.29
N LYS A 304 -18.51 -17.25 4.84
CA LYS A 304 -19.18 -18.54 4.62
C LYS A 304 -18.77 -19.54 5.70
N TYR A 305 -19.75 -20.14 6.31
CA TYR A 305 -19.58 -21.29 7.22
C TYR A 305 -19.99 -22.52 6.47
N VAL A 306 -19.08 -23.49 6.31
CA VAL A 306 -19.30 -24.70 5.51
C VAL A 306 -19.29 -25.92 6.44
N LYS A 307 -20.44 -26.56 6.59
CA LYS A 307 -20.48 -27.86 7.24
C LYS A 307 -19.95 -28.92 6.28
N ALA A 308 -18.89 -29.61 6.68
CA ALA A 308 -18.22 -30.59 5.84
C ALA A 308 -17.86 -31.81 6.68
N PRO A 309 -18.06 -33.05 6.16
CA PRO A 309 -17.59 -34.24 6.86
C PRO A 309 -16.07 -34.29 6.90
N TYR A 310 -15.53 -35.08 7.80
CA TYR A 310 -14.13 -35.47 7.69
C TYR A 310 -13.90 -36.18 6.35
N ALA A 311 -12.75 -35.93 5.74
CA ALA A 311 -12.30 -36.78 4.65
C ALA A 311 -12.11 -38.22 5.17
N GLU A 312 -12.37 -39.19 4.31
CA GLU A 312 -12.09 -40.59 4.67
C GLU A 312 -10.59 -40.76 4.96
N ALA A 313 -10.30 -41.51 6.01
CA ALA A 313 -8.90 -41.78 6.36
C ALA A 313 -8.27 -42.65 5.24
N VAL A 314 -7.14 -42.15 4.73
CA VAL A 314 -6.32 -42.94 3.82
C VAL A 314 -5.36 -43.82 4.60
N THR A 315 -5.10 -45.04 4.10
CA THR A 315 -4.06 -45.89 4.69
C THR A 315 -2.71 -45.22 4.55
N ALA A 316 -2.07 -44.93 5.67
CA ALA A 316 -0.71 -44.34 5.64
C ALA A 316 0.26 -45.32 4.95
N PRO A 317 1.14 -44.88 4.06
CA PRO A 317 2.21 -45.70 3.51
C PRO A 317 3.05 -46.33 4.64
N ALA A 318 3.52 -47.55 4.43
CA ALA A 318 4.26 -48.32 5.46
C ALA A 318 5.61 -47.66 5.86
N ALA A 319 6.13 -46.73 5.08
CA ALA A 319 7.38 -45.98 5.34
C ALA A 319 7.18 -44.49 5.03
N LEU A 320 6.70 -43.74 6.02
CA LEU A 320 6.69 -42.29 5.96
C LEU A 320 8.05 -41.77 6.40
N GLN A 321 8.61 -40.83 5.66
CA GLN A 321 9.75 -40.04 6.08
C GLN A 321 9.26 -38.66 6.57
N PRO A 322 9.93 -38.07 7.59
CA PRO A 322 9.60 -36.70 8.01
C PRO A 322 9.82 -35.70 6.88
N GLY A 323 8.93 -34.71 6.78
CA GLY A 323 9.03 -33.61 5.83
C GLY A 323 8.03 -33.67 4.68
N LEU A 324 8.15 -32.71 3.78
CA LEU A 324 7.31 -32.58 2.58
C LEU A 324 8.21 -32.74 1.34
N LYS A 325 7.72 -33.48 0.34
CA LYS A 325 8.33 -33.47 -0.98
C LYS A 325 8.01 -32.14 -1.66
N ALA A 326 9.04 -31.36 -2.00
CA ALA A 326 8.94 -30.10 -2.73
C ALA A 326 9.38 -30.33 -4.18
N VAL A 327 8.50 -30.13 -5.14
CA VAL A 327 8.81 -30.14 -6.58
C VAL A 327 8.71 -28.71 -7.07
N TRP A 328 9.79 -28.20 -7.67
CA TRP A 328 9.77 -26.86 -8.25
C TRP A 328 9.87 -26.86 -9.75
N HIS A 329 9.13 -25.93 -10.36
CA HIS A 329 8.96 -25.79 -11.79
C HIS A 329 9.43 -24.41 -12.25
N ASP A 330 9.98 -24.31 -13.47
CA ASP A 330 10.17 -23.02 -14.15
C ASP A 330 8.82 -22.53 -14.66
N PHE A 331 8.13 -21.77 -13.81
CA PHE A 331 6.75 -21.37 -14.05
C PHE A 331 6.62 -19.84 -14.14
N ARG A 332 6.03 -19.36 -15.22
CA ARG A 332 5.82 -17.93 -15.51
C ARG A 332 4.33 -17.57 -15.65
N GLY A 333 3.45 -18.49 -15.30
CA GLY A 333 2.00 -18.29 -15.34
C GLY A 333 1.47 -17.59 -14.09
N ASN A 334 0.16 -17.34 -14.09
CA ASN A 334 -0.54 -16.65 -13.01
C ASN A 334 -1.52 -17.55 -12.24
N LEU A 335 -1.72 -18.80 -12.68
CA LEU A 335 -2.66 -19.72 -12.05
C LEU A 335 -1.91 -20.93 -11.47
N CYS A 336 -2.12 -21.21 -10.19
CA CYS A 336 -1.52 -22.39 -9.55
C CYS A 336 -1.88 -23.71 -10.23
N ALA A 337 -3.06 -23.82 -10.83
CA ALA A 337 -3.51 -25.01 -11.54
C ALA A 337 -2.63 -25.37 -12.75
N ASP A 338 -1.85 -24.44 -13.26
CA ASP A 338 -1.01 -24.64 -14.44
C ASP A 338 0.44 -25.03 -14.09
N ILE A 339 0.78 -25.09 -12.80
CA ILE A 339 2.16 -25.35 -12.32
C ILE A 339 2.63 -26.75 -12.78
N ASP A 340 1.79 -27.76 -12.66
CA ASP A 340 2.14 -29.15 -12.99
C ASP A 340 2.44 -29.37 -14.48
N ALA A 341 1.96 -28.49 -15.36
CA ALA A 341 2.26 -28.51 -16.78
C ALA A 341 3.61 -27.87 -17.13
N ALA A 342 4.24 -27.16 -16.20
CA ALA A 342 5.52 -26.50 -16.42
C ALA A 342 6.71 -27.45 -16.20
N PRO A 343 7.87 -27.20 -16.83
CA PRO A 343 9.04 -28.04 -16.68
C PRO A 343 9.53 -28.14 -15.24
N VAL A 344 9.70 -29.36 -14.74
CA VAL A 344 10.33 -29.63 -13.45
C VAL A 344 11.80 -29.26 -13.51
N LYS A 345 12.28 -28.53 -12.51
CA LYS A 345 13.69 -28.10 -12.37
C LYS A 345 14.41 -28.79 -11.22
N GLY A 346 13.68 -29.24 -10.22
CA GLY A 346 14.29 -29.96 -9.11
C GLY A 346 13.26 -30.47 -8.11
N GLU A 347 13.71 -31.41 -7.29
CA GLU A 347 12.96 -32.00 -6.21
C GLU A 347 13.77 -31.96 -4.92
N TYR A 348 13.13 -31.66 -3.80
CA TYR A 348 13.74 -31.52 -2.48
C TYR A 348 12.83 -32.14 -1.42
N VAL A 349 13.40 -32.44 -0.27
CA VAL A 349 12.62 -32.70 0.96
C VAL A 349 12.82 -31.52 1.88
N VAL A 350 11.72 -30.91 2.32
CA VAL A 350 11.73 -29.76 3.23
C VAL A 350 11.01 -30.13 4.52
N GLU A 351 11.46 -29.60 5.66
CA GLU A 351 10.89 -29.93 6.97
C GLU A 351 9.54 -29.21 7.23
N SER A 352 9.30 -28.14 6.51
CA SER A 352 8.10 -27.31 6.64
C SER A 352 7.72 -26.72 5.29
N VAL A 353 6.56 -26.03 5.21
CA VAL A 353 6.15 -25.26 4.04
C VAL A 353 7.12 -24.09 3.85
N SER A 354 8.12 -24.28 3.02
CA SER A 354 9.20 -23.31 2.75
C SER A 354 9.66 -23.42 1.31
N ILE A 355 10.28 -22.37 0.81
CA ILE A 355 10.97 -22.36 -0.49
C ILE A 355 12.44 -22.74 -0.22
N PRO A 356 12.99 -23.81 -0.84
CA PRO A 356 14.40 -24.15 -0.70
C PRO A 356 15.30 -22.98 -1.13
N GLU A 357 16.41 -22.78 -0.45
CA GLU A 357 17.32 -21.65 -0.68
C GLU A 357 17.91 -21.62 -2.11
N GLU A 358 18.02 -22.78 -2.74
CA GLU A 358 18.54 -22.94 -4.10
C GLU A 358 17.54 -22.51 -5.17
N VAL A 359 16.25 -22.43 -4.83
CA VAL A 359 15.16 -22.11 -5.75
C VAL A 359 15.11 -20.60 -5.96
N LYS A 360 15.40 -20.14 -7.18
CA LYS A 360 15.45 -18.73 -7.54
C LYS A 360 14.74 -18.46 -8.87
N GLY A 361 14.23 -17.26 -9.06
CA GLY A 361 13.60 -16.79 -10.29
C GLY A 361 12.09 -16.97 -10.33
N ASN A 362 11.53 -17.22 -11.52
CA ASN A 362 10.10 -17.48 -11.69
C ASN A 362 9.82 -18.95 -11.37
N ILE A 363 9.08 -19.20 -10.32
CA ILE A 363 8.88 -20.55 -9.80
C ILE A 363 7.41 -20.89 -9.61
N GLY A 364 7.07 -22.15 -9.85
CA GLY A 364 5.93 -22.84 -9.28
C GLY A 364 6.44 -23.89 -8.31
N LEU A 365 5.90 -23.94 -7.08
CA LEU A 365 6.29 -24.93 -6.08
C LEU A 365 5.09 -25.75 -5.69
N VAL A 366 5.25 -27.08 -5.78
CA VAL A 366 4.25 -28.08 -5.35
C VAL A 366 4.81 -28.82 -4.15
N LEU A 367 4.11 -28.77 -3.04
CA LEU A 367 4.46 -29.46 -1.79
C LEU A 367 3.47 -30.60 -1.56
N THR A 368 3.99 -31.80 -1.31
CA THR A 368 3.18 -32.99 -1.01
C THR A 368 3.77 -33.72 0.21
N GLY A 369 2.87 -34.22 1.07
CA GLY A 369 3.24 -34.97 2.27
C GLY A 369 2.04 -35.54 3.00
#